data_a9ad0c8e6e622d2c8c88893cb9cd106e
#
_entry.id   a9ad0c8e6e622d2c8c88893cb9cd106e
#
_cell.length_a   1.000
_cell.length_b   1.000
_cell.length_c   1.000
_cell.angle_alpha   90.00
_cell.angle_beta   90.00
_cell.angle_gamma   90.00
#
_symmetry.space_group_name_H-M   'P 1'
#
loop_
_entity.id
_entity.type
_entity.pdbx_description
1 polymer ?
#
loop_
_entity_poly.entity_id
_entity_poly.type
_entity_poly.pdbx_seq_one_letter_code
_entity_poly.pdbx_strand_id
1 'polypeptide(L)'
;MPNDDLDDKKKIVLNQIIDSYLIDGAPVGSKTLSNKSEEMASSSSLRNIMSQLEVMGLIYSPHVSSGRLPTEKGLRLYVDNLLAFQTIYNENDNLFLKDLNNAGQRGPKELLSEASASLSGMSSHAGIVVVPKTEKDLKHIEFVRLSKEKALVVLIDSI
;
A
#
# COMPACT_ATOMS: atom_id res chain seq x y z
N MET A 1 2.40 17.89 -4.20
CA MET A 1 3.22 17.57 -3.02
C MET A 1 2.51 18.14 -1.79
N PRO A 2 1.85 17.36 -0.95
CA PRO A 2 1.11 17.85 0.21
C PRO A 2 1.71 17.37 1.54
N ASN A 3 3.06 17.24 1.64
CA ASN A 3 3.69 16.66 2.84
C ASN A 3 4.29 17.71 3.79
N ASP A 4 4.34 19.00 3.41
CA ASP A 4 5.01 20.04 4.21
C ASP A 4 4.16 20.61 5.36
N ASP A 5 2.84 20.40 5.37
CA ASP A 5 1.93 20.93 6.41
C ASP A 5 1.72 19.98 7.60
N LEU A 6 2.24 18.75 7.56
CA LEU A 6 2.08 17.78 8.64
C LEU A 6 3.31 17.79 9.55
N ASP A 7 3.22 18.49 10.68
CA ASP A 7 4.25 18.41 11.71
C ASP A 7 4.32 16.98 12.33
N ASP A 8 5.43 16.65 12.97
CA ASP A 8 5.69 15.31 13.49
C ASP A 8 4.62 14.86 14.51
N LYS A 9 4.05 15.79 15.28
CA LYS A 9 2.99 15.49 16.25
C LYS A 9 1.71 15.04 15.55
N LYS A 10 1.33 15.72 14.46
CA LYS A 10 0.15 15.33 13.66
C LYS A 10 0.36 13.97 12.98
N LYS A 11 1.57 13.70 12.46
CA LYS A 11 1.93 12.39 11.88
C LYS A 11 1.79 11.27 12.91
N ILE A 12 2.32 11.46 14.10
CA ILE A 12 2.22 10.47 15.19
C ILE A 12 0.75 10.21 15.56
N VAL A 13 -0.04 11.27 15.75
CA VAL A 13 -1.46 11.11 16.10
C VAL A 13 -2.26 10.45 14.99
N LEU A 14 -2.00 10.80 13.71
CA LEU A 14 -2.63 10.16 12.56
C LEU A 14 -2.31 8.66 12.52
N ASN A 15 -1.02 8.29 12.68
CA ASN A 15 -0.60 6.89 12.70
C ASN A 15 -1.29 6.12 13.83
N GLN A 16 -1.34 6.66 15.03
CA GLN A 16 -2.03 6.02 16.17
C GLN A 16 -3.53 5.83 15.95
N ILE A 17 -4.19 6.79 15.28
CA ILE A 17 -5.61 6.64 14.90
C ILE A 17 -5.75 5.49 13.91
N ILE A 18 -4.89 5.42 12.89
CA ILE A 18 -4.95 4.39 11.86
C ILE A 18 -4.61 3.03 12.45
N ASP A 19 -3.56 2.90 13.24
CA ASP A 19 -3.18 1.64 13.91
C ASP A 19 -4.31 1.11 14.78
N SER A 20 -4.94 1.99 15.57
CA SER A 20 -6.09 1.60 16.40
C SER A 20 -7.28 1.17 15.54
N TYR A 21 -7.56 1.88 14.45
CA TYR A 21 -8.62 1.53 13.52
C TYR A 21 -8.39 0.20 12.82
N LEU A 22 -7.14 -0.09 12.41
CA LEU A 22 -6.80 -1.36 11.75
C LEU A 22 -6.96 -2.57 12.70
N ILE A 23 -6.79 -2.36 14.01
CA ILE A 23 -6.96 -3.42 15.01
C ILE A 23 -8.45 -3.61 15.36
N ASP A 24 -9.14 -2.51 15.66
CA ASP A 24 -10.47 -2.54 16.30
C ASP A 24 -11.63 -2.37 15.30
N GLY A 25 -11.38 -1.83 14.10
CA GLY A 25 -12.40 -1.49 13.09
C GLY A 25 -13.38 -0.40 13.55
N ALA A 26 -13.09 0.31 14.64
CA ALA A 26 -14.01 1.22 15.31
C ALA A 26 -13.48 2.66 15.34
N PRO A 27 -14.37 3.69 15.47
CA PRO A 27 -13.95 5.08 15.60
C PRO A 27 -13.09 5.31 16.85
N VAL A 28 -11.99 6.03 16.69
CA VAL A 28 -10.97 6.24 17.74
C VAL A 28 -11.21 7.57 18.47
N GLY A 29 -11.40 7.50 19.79
CA GLY A 29 -11.60 8.67 20.62
C GLY A 29 -10.29 9.24 21.19
N SER A 30 -10.26 10.54 21.51
CA SER A 30 -9.09 11.19 22.13
C SER A 30 -8.71 10.58 23.49
N LYS A 31 -9.68 10.05 24.25
CA LYS A 31 -9.43 9.36 25.50
C LYS A 31 -8.72 8.01 25.27
N THR A 32 -9.10 7.29 24.23
CA THR A 32 -8.46 6.02 23.87
C THR A 32 -7.00 6.23 23.49
N LEU A 33 -6.71 7.29 22.72
CA LEU A 33 -5.34 7.67 22.37
C LEU A 33 -4.53 8.11 23.59
N SER A 34 -5.11 8.92 24.47
CA SER A 34 -4.44 9.38 25.70
C SER A 34 -4.04 8.23 26.63
N ASN A 35 -4.84 7.17 26.67
CA ASN A 35 -4.55 5.99 27.54
C ASN A 35 -3.45 5.08 26.95
N LYS A 36 -3.22 5.14 25.65
CA LYS A 36 -2.19 4.32 24.95
C LYS A 36 -0.80 4.96 24.98
N SER A 37 -0.68 6.24 25.34
CA SER A 37 0.58 6.99 25.29
C SER A 37 0.71 7.88 26.53
N GLU A 38 1.34 7.37 27.58
CA GLU A 38 1.58 8.12 28.81
C GLU A 38 2.45 9.38 28.63
N GLU A 39 3.22 9.46 27.56
CA GLU A 39 4.11 10.58 27.22
C GLU A 39 3.51 11.61 26.25
N MET A 40 2.36 11.36 25.69
CA MET A 40 1.77 12.27 24.70
C MET A 40 0.67 13.15 25.32
N ALA A 41 0.69 14.38 24.89
CA ALA A 41 -0.23 15.50 25.10
C ALA A 41 -1.57 15.18 25.82
N SER A 42 -2.03 16.10 26.66
CA SER A 42 -3.34 16.04 27.31
C SER A 42 -4.48 15.72 26.32
N SER A 43 -5.56 15.11 26.78
CA SER A 43 -6.74 14.81 25.97
C SER A 43 -7.31 16.03 25.22
N SER A 44 -7.09 17.24 25.73
CA SER A 44 -7.47 18.50 25.08
C SER A 44 -6.54 18.84 23.89
N SER A 45 -5.23 18.60 24.04
CA SER A 45 -4.26 18.78 22.96
C SER A 45 -4.50 17.78 21.81
N LEU A 46 -4.79 16.51 22.15
CA LEU A 46 -5.14 15.50 21.15
C LEU A 46 -6.41 15.88 20.38
N ARG A 47 -7.44 16.42 21.04
CA ARG A 47 -8.65 16.91 20.36
C ARG A 47 -8.33 18.02 19.37
N ASN A 48 -7.44 18.95 19.72
CA ASN A 48 -7.04 20.03 18.82
C ASN A 48 -6.31 19.45 17.57
N ILE A 49 -5.36 18.53 17.78
CA ILE A 49 -4.66 17.87 16.67
C ILE A 49 -5.65 17.08 15.80
N MET A 50 -6.56 16.33 16.39
CA MET A 50 -7.61 15.61 15.64
C MET A 50 -8.50 16.54 14.83
N SER A 51 -8.86 17.72 15.38
CA SER A 51 -9.62 18.72 14.64
C SER A 51 -8.84 19.27 13.44
N GLN A 52 -7.52 19.50 13.59
CA GLN A 52 -6.68 19.93 12.48
C GLN A 52 -6.57 18.84 11.39
N LEU A 53 -6.37 17.58 11.78
CA LEU A 53 -6.33 16.44 10.85
C LEU A 53 -7.67 16.28 10.10
N GLU A 54 -8.79 16.58 10.77
CA GLU A 54 -10.12 16.56 10.15
C GLU A 54 -10.28 17.70 9.11
N VAL A 55 -9.83 18.90 9.43
CA VAL A 55 -9.79 20.04 8.47
C VAL A 55 -8.91 19.71 7.26
N MET A 56 -7.79 18.99 7.46
CA MET A 56 -6.92 18.52 6.38
C MET A 56 -7.54 17.39 5.56
N GLY A 57 -8.69 16.85 5.97
CA GLY A 57 -9.38 15.75 5.32
C GLY A 57 -8.69 14.39 5.46
N LEU A 58 -7.86 14.21 6.49
CA LEU A 58 -7.15 12.95 6.76
C LEU A 58 -7.93 11.99 7.64
N ILE A 59 -8.80 12.53 8.48
CA ILE A 59 -9.74 11.78 9.32
C ILE A 59 -11.12 12.45 9.24
N TYR A 60 -12.16 11.74 9.68
CA TYR A 60 -13.53 12.28 9.76
C TYR A 60 -14.29 11.71 10.95
N SER A 61 -15.35 12.40 11.37
CA SER A 61 -16.28 11.92 12.39
C SER A 61 -17.53 11.34 11.72
N PRO A 62 -17.87 10.06 11.88
CA PRO A 62 -19.11 9.51 11.33
C PRO A 62 -20.36 10.09 12.01
N HIS A 63 -20.27 10.47 13.30
CA HIS A 63 -21.34 11.09 14.06
C HIS A 63 -20.78 12.12 15.05
N VAL A 64 -21.59 13.09 15.48
CA VAL A 64 -21.19 14.23 16.34
C VAL A 64 -20.51 13.79 17.65
N SER A 65 -20.90 12.66 18.22
CA SER A 65 -20.35 12.13 19.49
C SER A 65 -19.40 10.95 19.31
N SER A 66 -19.12 10.54 18.08
CA SER A 66 -18.24 9.41 17.80
C SER A 66 -16.77 9.84 17.78
N GLY A 67 -15.86 8.86 17.89
CA GLY A 67 -14.43 9.05 17.61
C GLY A 67 -14.19 9.45 16.16
N ARG A 68 -12.95 9.30 15.71
CA ARG A 68 -12.53 9.62 14.35
C ARG A 68 -12.15 8.35 13.59
N LEU A 69 -12.47 8.35 12.32
CA LEU A 69 -12.09 7.32 11.35
C LEU A 69 -11.12 7.92 10.33
N PRO A 70 -10.15 7.16 9.80
CA PRO A 70 -9.31 7.63 8.71
C PRO A 70 -10.13 7.75 7.42
N THR A 71 -9.80 8.75 6.61
CA THR A 71 -10.27 8.85 5.22
C THR A 71 -9.36 8.03 4.31
N GLU A 72 -9.78 7.83 3.05
CA GLU A 72 -8.93 7.24 2.02
C GLU A 72 -7.59 8.00 1.87
N LYS A 73 -7.65 9.34 1.90
CA LYS A 73 -6.47 10.20 1.87
C LYS A 73 -5.55 9.97 3.08
N GLY A 74 -6.11 9.81 4.27
CA GLY A 74 -5.33 9.51 5.47
C GLY A 74 -4.66 8.15 5.41
N LEU A 75 -5.38 7.12 4.96
CA LEU A 75 -4.81 5.77 4.76
C LEU A 75 -3.71 5.76 3.70
N ARG A 76 -3.90 6.47 2.59
CA ARG A 76 -2.88 6.60 1.54
C ARG A 76 -1.60 7.23 2.09
N LEU A 77 -1.72 8.34 2.82
CA LEU A 77 -0.57 9.00 3.42
C LEU A 77 0.18 8.10 4.43
N TYR A 78 -0.56 7.31 5.22
CA TYR A 78 0.02 6.33 6.14
C TYR A 78 0.84 5.27 5.39
N VAL A 79 0.31 4.69 4.32
CA VAL A 79 1.00 3.70 3.49
C VAL A 79 2.24 4.30 2.83
N ASP A 80 2.14 5.50 2.25
CA ASP A 80 3.25 6.17 1.59
C ASP A 80 4.40 6.46 2.59
N ASN A 81 4.07 6.83 3.84
CA ASN A 81 5.04 6.99 4.89
C ASN A 81 5.71 5.66 5.28
N LEU A 82 4.96 4.58 5.43
CA LEU A 82 5.51 3.24 5.72
C LEU A 82 6.48 2.79 4.62
N LEU A 83 6.12 2.98 3.36
CA LEU A 83 6.96 2.62 2.21
C LEU A 83 8.25 3.46 2.18
N ALA A 84 8.18 4.75 2.50
CA ALA A 84 9.35 5.61 2.59
C ALA A 84 10.34 5.15 3.69
N PHE A 85 9.83 4.70 4.84
CA PHE A 85 10.66 4.12 5.91
C PHE A 85 11.29 2.79 5.51
N GLN A 86 10.56 1.92 4.80
CA GLN A 86 11.09 0.63 4.35
C GLN A 86 12.22 0.80 3.32
N THR A 87 12.17 1.82 2.49
CA THR A 87 13.23 2.10 1.49
C THR A 87 14.57 2.44 2.18
N ILE A 88 14.56 2.98 3.39
CA ILE A 88 15.76 3.30 4.16
C ILE A 88 16.33 2.07 4.91
N TYR A 89 15.48 1.10 5.24
CA TYR A 89 15.88 -0.07 6.07
C TYR A 89 16.29 -1.32 5.27
N ASN A 90 15.98 -1.40 3.97
CA ASN A 90 16.11 -2.64 3.20
C ASN A 90 17.21 -2.63 2.13
N GLU A 91 18.44 -2.21 2.46
CA GLU A 91 19.59 -2.61 1.62
C GLU A 91 19.87 -4.13 1.69
N ASN A 92 19.36 -4.83 2.70
CA ASN A 92 19.58 -6.28 2.87
C ASN A 92 18.41 -7.19 2.45
N ASP A 93 17.19 -6.67 2.28
CA ASP A 93 16.02 -7.47 1.86
C ASP A 93 15.81 -7.50 0.33
N ASN A 94 16.87 -7.29 -0.42
CA ASN A 94 16.93 -7.47 -1.87
C ASN A 94 16.73 -8.94 -2.33
N LEU A 95 16.33 -9.87 -1.46
CA LEU A 95 16.01 -11.24 -1.84
C LEU A 95 14.84 -11.27 -2.84
N PHE A 96 13.78 -10.50 -2.59
CA PHE A 96 12.64 -10.43 -3.50
C PHE A 96 12.98 -9.78 -4.86
N LEU A 97 13.81 -8.72 -4.85
CA LEU A 97 14.27 -8.08 -6.08
C LEU A 97 15.33 -8.91 -6.81
N LYS A 98 16.15 -9.70 -6.09
CA LYS A 98 17.07 -10.65 -6.70
C LYS A 98 16.35 -11.81 -7.38
N ASP A 99 15.26 -12.30 -6.78
CA ASP A 99 14.42 -13.33 -7.39
C ASP A 99 13.66 -12.79 -8.62
N LEU A 100 13.23 -11.53 -8.62
CA LEU A 100 12.67 -10.86 -9.79
C LEU A 100 13.70 -10.64 -10.90
N ASN A 101 14.96 -10.36 -10.56
CA ASN A 101 16.03 -10.22 -11.56
C ASN A 101 16.44 -11.57 -12.21
N ASN A 102 16.23 -12.69 -11.53
CA ASN A 102 16.35 -14.02 -12.10
C ASN A 102 15.14 -14.43 -12.97
N ALA A 103 14.16 -13.54 -13.10
CA ALA A 103 12.91 -13.73 -13.82
C ALA A 103 13.09 -13.90 -15.36
N GLY A 104 14.27 -13.63 -15.90
CA GLY A 104 14.54 -13.79 -17.34
C GLY A 104 14.36 -15.20 -17.88
N GLN A 105 14.17 -16.21 -17.02
CA GLN A 105 13.94 -17.61 -17.40
C GLN A 105 12.52 -18.12 -17.07
N ARG A 106 11.69 -17.31 -16.41
CA ARG A 106 10.33 -17.70 -15.96
C ARG A 106 9.26 -17.04 -16.81
N GLY A 107 8.17 -17.74 -17.04
CA GLY A 107 7.03 -17.19 -17.77
C GLY A 107 6.29 -16.11 -16.97
N PRO A 108 5.63 -15.14 -17.64
CA PRO A 108 4.87 -14.08 -16.96
C PRO A 108 3.84 -14.61 -15.95
N LYS A 109 3.21 -15.74 -16.24
CA LYS A 109 2.21 -16.37 -15.36
C LYS A 109 2.83 -16.90 -14.06
N GLU A 110 4.02 -17.44 -14.12
CA GLU A 110 4.75 -17.94 -12.94
C GLU A 110 5.17 -16.79 -12.03
N LEU A 111 5.68 -15.70 -12.61
CA LEU A 111 6.04 -14.48 -11.87
C LEU A 111 4.84 -13.87 -11.13
N LEU A 112 3.69 -13.80 -11.79
CA LEU A 112 2.47 -13.27 -11.17
C LEU A 112 1.97 -14.17 -10.05
N SER A 113 2.07 -15.49 -10.22
CA SER A 113 1.70 -16.46 -9.18
C SER A 113 2.61 -16.35 -7.96
N GLU A 114 3.92 -16.25 -8.17
CA GLU A 114 4.91 -16.09 -7.10
C GLU A 114 4.73 -14.75 -6.37
N ALA A 115 4.50 -13.66 -7.09
CA ALA A 115 4.22 -12.35 -6.49
C ALA A 115 2.96 -12.40 -5.60
N SER A 116 1.89 -13.03 -6.09
CA SER A 116 0.66 -13.21 -5.31
C SER A 116 0.88 -14.07 -4.07
N ALA A 117 1.64 -15.18 -4.19
CA ALA A 117 1.95 -16.05 -3.06
C ALA A 117 2.83 -15.34 -2.01
N SER A 118 3.83 -14.56 -2.46
CA SER A 118 4.70 -13.79 -1.57
C SER A 118 3.92 -12.71 -0.81
N LEU A 119 3.05 -11.96 -1.50
CA LEU A 119 2.18 -10.97 -0.86
C LEU A 119 1.24 -11.61 0.16
N SER A 120 0.66 -12.78 -0.16
CA SER A 120 -0.19 -13.52 0.76
C SER A 120 0.58 -14.01 1.99
N GLY A 121 1.80 -14.54 1.80
CA GLY A 121 2.65 -15.01 2.90
C GLY A 121 3.10 -13.90 3.83
N MET A 122 3.51 -12.75 3.28
CA MET A 122 3.98 -11.60 4.06
C MET A 122 2.83 -10.92 4.84
N SER A 123 1.66 -10.83 4.25
CA SER A 123 0.51 -10.15 4.86
C SER A 123 -0.35 -11.05 5.74
N SER A 124 -0.20 -12.37 5.66
CA SER A 124 -1.13 -13.37 6.22
C SER A 124 -2.58 -13.19 5.72
N HIS A 125 -2.74 -12.59 4.53
CA HIS A 125 -4.01 -12.35 3.87
C HIS A 125 -3.99 -12.89 2.43
N ALA A 126 -5.12 -12.86 1.73
CA ALA A 126 -5.17 -13.23 0.32
C ALA A 126 -4.40 -12.21 -0.53
N GLY A 127 -3.43 -12.67 -1.31
CA GLY A 127 -2.71 -11.86 -2.29
C GLY A 127 -3.43 -11.87 -3.64
N ILE A 128 -3.70 -10.69 -4.21
CA ILE A 128 -4.31 -10.55 -5.54
C ILE A 128 -3.39 -9.71 -6.41
N VAL A 129 -2.99 -10.26 -7.55
CA VAL A 129 -2.24 -9.54 -8.58
C VAL A 129 -3.11 -9.38 -9.81
N VAL A 130 -3.36 -8.13 -10.20
CA VAL A 130 -4.17 -7.79 -11.38
C VAL A 130 -3.27 -7.21 -12.44
N VAL A 131 -3.28 -7.81 -13.62
CA VAL A 131 -2.58 -7.28 -14.80
C VAL A 131 -3.63 -6.66 -15.72
N PRO A 132 -3.48 -5.38 -16.07
CA PRO A 132 -4.37 -4.76 -17.06
C PRO A 132 -4.25 -5.54 -18.38
N LYS A 133 -5.37 -6.01 -18.91
CA LYS A 133 -5.40 -6.49 -20.30
C LYS A 133 -5.25 -5.27 -21.19
N THR A 134 -4.16 -5.18 -21.89
CA THR A 134 -4.07 -4.30 -23.06
C THR A 134 -4.82 -5.02 -24.16
N GLU A 135 -6.05 -4.59 -24.44
CA GLU A 135 -6.77 -4.96 -25.65
C GLU A 135 -6.06 -4.26 -26.82
N LYS A 136 -5.01 -4.90 -27.31
CA LYS A 136 -4.36 -4.50 -28.54
C LYS A 136 -4.76 -5.49 -29.61
N ASP A 137 -5.29 -4.98 -30.69
CA ASP A 137 -5.62 -5.80 -31.85
C ASP A 137 -4.33 -6.32 -32.47
N LEU A 138 -4.18 -7.64 -32.47
CA LEU A 138 -3.08 -8.31 -33.15
C LEU A 138 -3.30 -8.18 -34.66
N LYS A 139 -2.40 -7.49 -35.33
CA LYS A 139 -2.42 -7.37 -36.81
C LYS A 139 -2.00 -8.66 -37.48
N HIS A 140 -1.04 -9.37 -36.91
CA HIS A 140 -0.49 -10.55 -37.56
C HIS A 140 0.17 -11.49 -36.55
N ILE A 141 0.03 -12.80 -36.78
CA ILE A 141 0.71 -13.85 -36.04
C ILE A 141 1.45 -14.72 -37.04
N GLU A 142 2.75 -14.89 -36.88
CA GLU A 142 3.56 -15.72 -37.73
C GLU A 142 4.27 -16.80 -36.91
N PHE A 143 4.28 -18.05 -37.42
CA PHE A 143 4.97 -19.18 -36.81
C PHE A 143 6.15 -19.58 -37.70
N VAL A 144 7.36 -19.35 -37.18
CA VAL A 144 8.60 -19.75 -37.86
C VAL A 144 9.14 -21.02 -37.18
N ARG A 145 9.21 -22.10 -37.92
CA ARG A 145 9.76 -23.37 -37.39
C ARG A 145 11.26 -23.28 -37.24
N LEU A 146 11.78 -23.43 -36.01
CA LEU A 146 13.21 -23.42 -35.72
C LEU A 146 13.80 -24.83 -35.68
N SER A 147 13.05 -25.83 -35.19
CA SER A 147 13.46 -27.23 -35.13
C SER A 147 12.24 -28.16 -35.09
N LYS A 148 12.43 -29.48 -34.86
CA LYS A 148 11.31 -30.41 -34.67
C LYS A 148 10.47 -30.09 -33.43
N GLU A 149 11.03 -29.45 -32.40
CA GLU A 149 10.42 -29.20 -31.11
C GLU A 149 10.33 -27.72 -30.74
N LYS A 150 10.81 -26.81 -31.62
CA LYS A 150 10.84 -25.38 -31.33
C LYS A 150 10.26 -24.57 -32.50
N ALA A 151 9.40 -23.64 -32.17
CA ALA A 151 8.91 -22.63 -33.10
C ALA A 151 9.08 -21.23 -32.48
N LEU A 152 9.40 -20.25 -33.32
CA LEU A 152 9.34 -18.85 -32.99
C LEU A 152 7.95 -18.34 -33.36
N VAL A 153 7.30 -17.64 -32.45
CA VAL A 153 6.03 -16.97 -32.69
C VAL A 153 6.29 -15.47 -32.74
N VAL A 154 5.99 -14.85 -33.86
CA VAL A 154 6.09 -13.40 -34.06
C VAL A 154 4.68 -12.82 -33.95
N LEU A 155 4.48 -11.93 -32.99
CA LEU A 155 3.23 -11.18 -32.80
C LEU A 155 3.44 -9.74 -33.22
N ILE A 156 2.66 -9.28 -34.19
CA ILE A 156 2.68 -7.89 -34.64
C ILE A 156 1.42 -7.21 -34.15
N ASP A 157 1.61 -6.19 -33.39
CA ASP A 157 0.61 -5.39 -32.73
C ASP A 157 0.29 -4.12 -33.56
N SER A 158 -0.91 -3.55 -33.43
CA SER A 158 -1.24 -2.24 -33.99
C SER A 158 -0.76 -1.15 -33.04
N ILE A 159 0.22 -0.37 -33.48
CA ILE A 159 0.64 0.86 -32.81
C ILE A 159 -0.47 1.92 -32.93
#